data_4afcd6034d90d77a0637b1f0522b1cc9
#
_entry.id   4afcd6034d90d77a0637b1f0522b1cc9
#
_cell.length_a   1.000
_cell.length_b   1.000
_cell.length_c   1.000
_cell.angle_alpha   90.00
_cell.angle_beta   90.00
_cell.angle_gamma   90.00
#
_symmetry.space_group_name_H-M   'P 1'
#
loop_
_entity.id
_entity.type
_entity.pdbx_description
1 polymer ?
#
loop_
_entity_poly.entity_id
_entity_poly.type
_entity_poly.pdbx_seq_one_letter_code
_entity_poly.pdbx_strand_id
1 'polypeptide(L)'
;MINKNKTVWSGRFKSSTSQSFQRIGASINVDKRLYEQDIFASKIHTQMLIKKKIIPAKEGKKILKGLEKIKGQIKRGKFIFKEKFEDIHLNIEKRLYEIIGDSAGYMHTARSRNDQVVTDFKLWVKESSIDIINELNFLMKNIITKAEKNIST
;
A
#
# COMPACT_ATOMS: atom_id res chain seq x y z
N MET A 1 20.01 -14.57 -1.68
CA MET A 1 19.35 -14.85 -2.99
C MET A 1 17.89 -15.19 -2.72
N ILE A 2 16.97 -14.30 -3.09
CA ILE A 2 15.52 -14.59 -3.01
C ILE A 2 15.19 -15.50 -4.19
N ASN A 3 14.93 -16.79 -3.89
CA ASN A 3 14.59 -17.78 -4.89
C ASN A 3 13.28 -17.36 -5.59
N LYS A 4 13.31 -17.17 -6.92
CA LYS A 4 12.21 -16.64 -7.75
C LYS A 4 10.89 -17.43 -7.62
N ASN A 5 10.93 -18.65 -7.08
CA ASN A 5 9.79 -19.57 -6.99
C ASN A 5 9.31 -19.85 -5.56
N LYS A 6 9.86 -19.21 -4.53
CA LYS A 6 9.42 -19.45 -3.16
C LYS A 6 8.29 -18.48 -2.80
N THR A 7 7.14 -19.05 -2.38
CA THR A 7 6.09 -18.32 -1.69
C THR A 7 6.55 -17.94 -0.29
N VAL A 8 5.91 -16.96 0.36
CA VAL A 8 6.24 -16.49 1.73
C VAL A 8 6.29 -17.65 2.73
N TRP A 9 5.50 -18.70 2.52
CA TRP A 9 5.34 -19.86 3.39
C TRP A 9 6.27 -21.04 3.07
N SER A 10 7.11 -20.94 2.04
CA SER A 10 7.89 -22.11 1.54
C SER A 10 9.09 -22.52 2.41
N GLY A 11 9.40 -21.81 3.50
CA GLY A 11 10.60 -22.08 4.29
C GLY A 11 10.61 -23.45 5.01
N ARG A 12 9.44 -23.99 5.36
CA ARG A 12 9.26 -25.26 6.08
C ARG A 12 8.52 -26.34 5.31
N PHE A 13 7.93 -26.01 4.18
CA PHE A 13 7.14 -26.95 3.39
C PHE A 13 7.88 -27.38 2.13
N LYS A 14 7.86 -28.71 1.86
CA LYS A 14 8.46 -29.31 0.66
C LYS A 14 7.56 -29.19 -0.58
N SER A 15 6.26 -28.98 -0.39
CA SER A 15 5.27 -28.83 -1.46
C SER A 15 4.78 -27.40 -1.59
N SER A 16 4.36 -27.01 -2.79
CA SER A 16 3.66 -25.74 -3.02
C SER A 16 2.28 -25.75 -2.34
N THR A 17 1.82 -24.57 -1.90
CA THR A 17 0.46 -24.40 -1.39
C THR A 17 -0.58 -24.71 -2.46
N SER A 18 -1.70 -25.34 -2.07
CA SER A 18 -2.81 -25.61 -2.99
C SER A 18 -3.42 -24.31 -3.53
N GLN A 19 -4.04 -24.37 -4.71
CA GLN A 19 -4.75 -23.21 -5.26
C GLN A 19 -5.86 -22.70 -4.34
N SER A 20 -6.59 -23.61 -3.68
CA SER A 20 -7.63 -23.24 -2.72
C SER A 20 -7.07 -22.46 -1.54
N PHE A 21 -5.93 -22.90 -0.99
CA PHE A 21 -5.25 -22.17 0.09
C PHE A 21 -4.82 -20.77 -0.35
N GLN A 22 -4.26 -20.64 -1.55
CA GLN A 22 -3.85 -19.34 -2.09
C GLN A 22 -5.05 -18.41 -2.27
N ARG A 23 -6.18 -18.90 -2.78
CA ARG A 23 -7.42 -18.11 -2.98
C ARG A 23 -8.04 -17.66 -1.66
N ILE A 24 -8.06 -18.53 -0.64
CA ILE A 24 -8.60 -18.17 0.69
C ILE A 24 -7.70 -17.14 1.39
N GLY A 25 -6.38 -17.28 1.25
CA GLY A 25 -5.40 -16.37 1.88
C GLY A 25 -5.23 -15.02 1.15
N ALA A 26 -5.70 -14.90 -0.09
CA ALA A 26 -5.48 -13.69 -0.88
C ALA A 26 -6.47 -12.58 -0.51
N SER A 27 -5.96 -11.43 -0.05
CA SER A 27 -6.73 -10.22 0.25
C SER A 27 -6.65 -9.16 -0.85
N ILE A 28 -5.81 -9.36 -1.88
CA ILE A 28 -5.51 -8.36 -2.91
C ILE A 28 -6.75 -7.75 -3.59
N ASN A 29 -7.82 -8.53 -3.75
CA ASN A 29 -9.05 -8.04 -4.37
C ASN A 29 -9.74 -6.94 -3.54
N VAL A 30 -9.49 -6.89 -2.23
CA VAL A 30 -10.02 -5.91 -1.29
C VAL A 30 -8.97 -4.84 -0.98
N ASP A 31 -7.77 -5.24 -0.59
CA ASP A 31 -6.75 -4.36 -0.04
C ASP A 31 -5.95 -3.58 -1.11
N LYS A 32 -6.06 -3.91 -2.39
CA LYS A 32 -5.47 -3.11 -3.49
C LYS A 32 -5.83 -1.63 -3.43
N ARG A 33 -6.95 -1.27 -2.79
CA ARG A 33 -7.36 0.13 -2.56
C ARG A 33 -6.46 0.88 -1.59
N LEU A 34 -5.69 0.19 -0.77
CA LEU A 34 -4.76 0.76 0.21
C LEU A 34 -3.38 1.12 -0.38
N TYR A 35 -3.20 1.01 -1.70
CA TYR A 35 -1.88 1.20 -2.33
C TYR A 35 -1.28 2.59 -2.09
N GLU A 36 -2.11 3.63 -1.96
CA GLU A 36 -1.61 4.99 -1.70
C GLU A 36 -1.06 5.10 -0.28
N GLN A 37 -1.76 4.55 0.69
CA GLN A 37 -1.37 4.54 2.10
C GLN A 37 -0.11 3.69 2.30
N ASP A 38 -0.06 2.49 1.70
CA ASP A 38 1.13 1.63 1.78
C ASP A 38 2.38 2.30 1.19
N ILE A 39 2.26 2.90 0.00
CA ILE A 39 3.37 3.60 -0.63
C ILE A 39 3.78 4.82 0.21
N PHE A 40 2.82 5.58 0.74
CA PHE A 40 3.09 6.72 1.59
C PHE A 40 3.83 6.31 2.87
N ALA A 41 3.28 5.36 3.63
CA ALA A 41 3.89 4.86 4.87
C ALA A 41 5.27 4.25 4.63
N SER A 42 5.44 3.47 3.55
CA SER A 42 6.72 2.87 3.17
C SER A 42 7.77 3.91 2.78
N LYS A 43 7.38 5.03 2.16
CA LYS A 43 8.29 6.15 1.90
C LYS A 43 8.76 6.82 3.19
N ILE A 44 7.85 7.10 4.13
CA ILE A 44 8.19 7.71 5.42
C ILE A 44 9.12 6.77 6.22
N HIS A 45 8.81 5.47 6.26
CA HIS A 45 9.66 4.48 6.89
C HIS A 45 11.08 4.46 6.28
N THR A 46 11.17 4.43 4.94
CA THR A 46 12.46 4.47 4.24
C THR A 46 13.24 5.75 4.54
N GLN A 47 12.59 6.90 4.58
CA GLN A 47 13.22 8.19 4.93
C GLN A 47 13.77 8.16 6.37
N MET A 48 13.02 7.59 7.31
CA MET A 48 13.47 7.39 8.69
C MET A 48 14.71 6.50 8.74
N LEU A 49 14.70 5.36 8.03
CA LEU A 49 15.85 4.43 7.97
C LEU A 49 17.11 5.12 7.42
N ILE A 50 16.97 5.96 6.38
CA ILE A 50 18.08 6.78 5.85
C ILE A 50 18.58 7.78 6.89
N LYS A 51 17.65 8.56 7.49
CA LYS A 51 17.97 9.60 8.47
C LYS A 51 18.71 9.03 9.68
N LYS A 52 18.31 7.84 10.11
CA LYS A 52 18.94 7.12 11.24
C LYS A 52 20.16 6.31 10.84
N LYS A 53 20.58 6.36 9.57
CA LYS A 53 21.74 5.62 9.02
C LYS A 53 21.63 4.08 9.22
N ILE A 54 20.41 3.56 9.30
CA ILE A 54 20.13 2.11 9.42
C ILE A 54 20.36 1.41 8.07
N ILE A 55 20.03 2.11 6.98
CA ILE A 55 20.30 1.65 5.61
C ILE A 55 21.19 2.66 4.86
N PRO A 56 21.95 2.21 3.85
CA PRO A 56 22.71 3.12 3.01
C PRO A 56 21.81 4.12 2.29
N ALA A 57 22.14 5.40 2.35
CA ALA A 57 21.34 6.46 1.72
C ALA A 57 21.12 6.25 0.21
N LYS A 58 22.12 5.68 -0.48
CA LYS A 58 22.03 5.33 -1.91
C LYS A 58 20.91 4.32 -2.18
N GLU A 59 20.81 3.29 -1.35
CA GLU A 59 19.78 2.24 -1.49
C GLU A 59 18.37 2.77 -1.13
N GLY A 60 18.30 3.54 -0.05
CA GLY A 60 17.04 4.18 0.33
C GLY A 60 16.50 5.15 -0.76
N LYS A 61 17.37 5.92 -1.43
CA LYS A 61 16.98 6.78 -2.55
C LYS A 61 16.44 5.98 -3.74
N LYS A 62 16.97 4.77 -4.02
CA LYS A 62 16.43 3.89 -5.06
C LYS A 62 15.02 3.42 -4.69
N ILE A 63 14.80 3.04 -3.43
CA ILE A 63 13.48 2.63 -2.93
C ILE A 63 12.46 3.75 -3.13
N LEU A 64 12.76 4.98 -2.68
CA LEU A 64 11.87 6.12 -2.82
C LEU A 64 11.46 6.38 -4.28
N LYS A 65 12.43 6.35 -5.21
CA LYS A 65 12.17 6.48 -6.66
C LYS A 65 11.36 5.31 -7.22
N GLY A 66 11.65 4.09 -6.78
CA GLY A 66 10.93 2.89 -7.18
C GLY A 66 9.45 2.94 -6.76
N LEU A 67 9.18 3.34 -5.52
CA LEU A 67 7.82 3.50 -4.98
C LEU A 67 7.02 4.56 -5.77
N GLU A 68 7.62 5.70 -6.12
CA GLU A 68 6.96 6.71 -6.96
C GLU A 68 6.62 6.15 -8.36
N LYS A 69 7.53 5.38 -8.95
CA LYS A 69 7.27 4.73 -10.24
C LYS A 69 6.09 3.76 -10.16
N ILE A 70 6.01 2.97 -9.06
CA ILE A 70 4.91 2.04 -8.82
C ILE A 70 3.59 2.80 -8.65
N LYS A 71 3.56 3.85 -7.82
CA LYS A 71 2.39 4.72 -7.65
C LYS A 71 1.88 5.23 -9.00
N GLY A 72 2.78 5.71 -9.85
CA GLY A 72 2.44 6.15 -11.19
C GLY A 72 1.94 5.03 -12.11
N GLN A 73 2.43 3.79 -11.95
CA GLN A 73 1.92 2.63 -12.72
C GLN A 73 0.50 2.27 -12.30
N ILE A 74 0.19 2.27 -10.99
CA ILE A 74 -1.14 1.97 -10.47
C ILE A 74 -2.14 3.03 -10.92
N LYS A 75 -1.81 4.33 -10.76
CA LYS A 75 -2.68 5.45 -11.17
C LYS A 75 -3.03 5.43 -12.66
N ARG A 76 -2.13 4.95 -13.51
CA ARG A 76 -2.38 4.83 -14.96
C ARG A 76 -2.98 3.49 -15.39
N GLY A 77 -3.38 2.62 -14.45
CA GLY A 77 -3.91 1.29 -14.75
C GLY A 77 -2.90 0.33 -15.41
N LYS A 78 -1.60 0.62 -15.29
CA LYS A 78 -0.51 -0.19 -15.89
C LYS A 78 0.14 -1.17 -14.90
N PHE A 79 -0.38 -1.26 -13.70
CA PHE A 79 0.09 -2.19 -12.68
C PHE A 79 -0.80 -3.44 -12.68
N ILE A 80 -0.18 -4.62 -12.74
CA ILE A 80 -0.90 -5.90 -12.72
C ILE A 80 -0.84 -6.46 -11.30
N PHE A 81 -1.97 -6.48 -10.62
CA PHE A 81 -2.11 -7.15 -9.32
C PHE A 81 -2.18 -8.66 -9.53
N LYS A 82 -1.41 -9.41 -8.75
CA LYS A 82 -1.29 -10.88 -8.86
C LYS A 82 -1.75 -11.52 -7.55
N GLU A 83 -2.79 -12.36 -7.61
CA GLU A 83 -3.31 -13.11 -6.45
C GLU A 83 -2.26 -13.98 -5.76
N LYS A 84 -1.33 -14.54 -6.53
CA LYS A 84 -0.22 -15.34 -5.98
C LYS A 84 0.71 -14.56 -5.02
N PHE A 85 0.59 -13.25 -4.97
CA PHE A 85 1.29 -12.38 -4.02
C PHE A 85 0.40 -11.95 -2.85
N GLU A 86 -0.72 -12.63 -2.63
CA GLU A 86 -1.60 -12.55 -1.49
C GLU A 86 -2.21 -11.14 -1.25
N ASP A 87 -1.40 -10.13 -0.92
CA ASP A 87 -1.81 -8.79 -0.51
C ASP A 87 -1.17 -7.68 -1.35
N ILE A 88 -1.64 -6.44 -1.14
CA ILE A 88 -1.11 -5.25 -1.81
C ILE A 88 0.36 -5.01 -1.45
N HIS A 89 0.75 -5.29 -0.22
CA HIS A 89 2.09 -5.05 0.28
C HIS A 89 3.11 -5.91 -0.45
N LEU A 90 2.83 -7.22 -0.59
CA LEU A 90 3.72 -8.13 -1.30
C LEU A 90 3.72 -7.85 -2.82
N ASN A 91 2.58 -7.44 -3.39
CA ASN A 91 2.52 -7.01 -4.79
C ASN A 91 3.44 -5.80 -5.05
N ILE A 92 3.42 -4.80 -4.17
CA ILE A 92 4.30 -3.62 -4.25
C ILE A 92 5.76 -4.02 -4.02
N GLU A 93 6.07 -4.84 -3.01
CA GLU A 93 7.44 -5.33 -2.73
C GLU A 93 8.04 -6.09 -3.92
N LYS A 94 7.27 -7.01 -4.51
CA LYS A 94 7.72 -7.78 -5.68
C LYS A 94 7.95 -6.88 -6.89
N ARG A 95 7.05 -5.91 -7.11
CA ARG A 95 7.24 -4.94 -8.19
C ARG A 95 8.44 -4.03 -7.94
N LEU A 96 8.66 -3.62 -6.71
CA LEU A 96 9.83 -2.84 -6.34
C LEU A 96 11.12 -3.63 -6.62
N TYR A 97 11.15 -4.91 -6.25
CA TYR A 97 12.28 -5.80 -6.55
C TYR A 97 12.53 -5.91 -8.07
N GLU A 98 11.48 -6.03 -8.88
CA GLU A 98 11.62 -6.03 -10.35
C GLU A 98 12.27 -4.74 -10.90
N ILE A 99 12.06 -3.60 -10.22
CA ILE A 99 12.55 -2.29 -10.66
C ILE A 99 13.97 -1.99 -10.18
N ILE A 100 14.30 -2.32 -8.91
CA ILE A 100 15.54 -1.89 -8.26
C ILE A 100 16.40 -3.04 -7.75
N GLY A 101 15.99 -4.30 -7.94
CA GLY A 101 16.74 -5.48 -7.52
C GLY A 101 16.80 -5.63 -6.00
N ASP A 102 17.93 -6.15 -5.50
CA ASP A 102 18.16 -6.49 -4.08
C ASP A 102 17.99 -5.29 -3.13
N SER A 103 18.15 -4.07 -3.63
CA SER A 103 17.90 -2.84 -2.86
C SER A 103 16.49 -2.80 -2.26
N ALA A 104 15.51 -3.46 -2.88
CA ALA A 104 14.12 -3.52 -2.39
C ALA A 104 14.02 -4.18 -1.01
N GLY A 105 14.90 -5.11 -0.68
CA GLY A 105 14.91 -5.81 0.61
C GLY A 105 15.09 -4.89 1.81
N TYR A 106 15.73 -3.74 1.62
CA TYR A 106 15.90 -2.76 2.70
C TYR A 106 14.59 -2.07 3.12
N MET A 107 13.56 -2.06 2.27
CA MET A 107 12.28 -1.40 2.57
C MET A 107 11.59 -2.01 3.81
N HIS A 108 11.74 -3.32 4.02
CA HIS A 108 11.12 -4.03 5.14
C HIS A 108 11.98 -4.09 6.41
N THR A 109 13.14 -3.42 6.43
CA THR A 109 14.07 -3.42 7.57
C THR A 109 13.36 -2.95 8.84
N ALA A 110 13.45 -3.76 9.92
CA ALA A 110 12.86 -3.48 11.23
C ALA A 110 11.36 -3.16 11.22
N ARG A 111 10.59 -3.76 10.31
CA ARG A 111 9.14 -3.57 10.15
C ARG A 111 8.42 -4.90 10.17
N SER A 112 7.39 -5.03 10.98
CA SER A 112 6.44 -6.14 10.92
C SER A 112 5.40 -5.92 9.84
N ARG A 113 4.97 -6.98 9.16
CA ARG A 113 3.81 -6.92 8.24
C ARG A 113 2.55 -6.47 8.97
N ASN A 114 2.35 -6.90 10.22
CA ASN A 114 1.20 -6.50 11.02
C ASN A 114 1.17 -4.98 11.28
N ASP A 115 2.33 -4.38 11.60
CA ASP A 115 2.43 -2.93 11.79
C ASP A 115 2.12 -2.18 10.50
N GLN A 116 2.58 -2.69 9.36
CA GLN A 116 2.33 -2.14 8.04
C GLN A 116 0.83 -2.13 7.72
N VAL A 117 0.18 -3.29 7.78
CA VAL A 117 -1.25 -3.45 7.49
C VAL A 117 -2.11 -2.53 8.35
N VAL A 118 -1.87 -2.52 9.68
CA VAL A 118 -2.65 -1.69 10.61
C VAL A 118 -2.42 -0.19 10.37
N THR A 119 -1.18 0.21 10.07
CA THR A 119 -0.86 1.62 9.76
C THR A 119 -1.60 2.08 8.51
N ASP A 120 -1.55 1.30 7.44
CA ASP A 120 -2.16 1.63 6.16
C ASP A 120 -3.68 1.69 6.27
N PHE A 121 -4.28 0.75 7.00
CA PHE A 121 -5.71 0.76 7.29
C PHE A 121 -6.13 1.99 8.10
N LYS A 122 -5.38 2.36 9.14
CA LYS A 122 -5.65 3.57 9.94
C LYS A 122 -5.53 4.85 9.11
N LEU A 123 -4.54 4.93 8.22
CA LEU A 123 -4.40 6.06 7.31
C LEU A 123 -5.61 6.17 6.38
N TRP A 124 -6.02 5.05 5.79
CA TRP A 124 -7.19 5.00 4.92
C TRP A 124 -8.48 5.41 5.65
N VAL A 125 -8.72 4.89 6.87
CA VAL A 125 -9.88 5.25 7.69
C VAL A 125 -9.88 6.76 7.98
N LYS A 126 -8.73 7.33 8.35
CA LYS A 126 -8.59 8.76 8.60
C LYS A 126 -8.94 9.59 7.37
N GLU A 127 -8.39 9.27 6.22
CA GLU A 127 -8.65 9.97 4.95
C GLU A 127 -10.12 9.87 4.57
N SER A 128 -10.68 8.65 4.57
CA SER A 128 -12.10 8.42 4.25
C SER A 128 -13.04 9.16 5.21
N SER A 129 -12.69 9.26 6.50
CA SER A 129 -13.48 10.04 7.47
C SER A 129 -13.47 11.53 7.15
N ILE A 130 -12.33 12.08 6.72
CA ILE A 130 -12.23 13.49 6.32
C ILE A 130 -13.08 13.73 5.07
N ASP A 131 -13.04 12.83 4.10
CA ASP A 131 -13.85 12.94 2.87
C ASP A 131 -15.35 12.94 3.19
N ILE A 132 -15.81 12.02 4.06
CA ILE A 132 -17.20 11.97 4.52
C ILE A 132 -17.62 13.28 5.22
N ILE A 133 -16.76 13.82 6.08
CA ILE A 133 -17.02 15.10 6.77
C ILE A 133 -17.18 16.24 5.75
N ASN A 134 -16.32 16.29 4.73
CA ASN A 134 -16.38 17.31 3.68
C ASN A 134 -17.67 17.20 2.86
N GLU A 135 -18.08 15.99 2.50
CA GLU A 135 -19.35 15.75 1.77
C GLU A 135 -20.58 16.13 2.60
N LEU A 136 -20.58 15.81 3.90
CA LEU A 136 -21.65 16.22 4.81
C LEU A 136 -21.73 17.74 4.95
N ASN A 137 -20.60 18.42 5.10
CA ASN A 137 -20.55 19.88 5.15
C ASN A 137 -21.07 20.51 3.86
N PHE A 138 -20.73 19.93 2.71
CA PHE A 138 -21.23 20.37 1.42
C PHE A 138 -22.75 20.19 1.31
N LEU A 139 -23.27 19.04 1.73
CA LEU A 139 -24.72 18.78 1.77
C LEU A 139 -25.45 19.78 2.66
N MET A 140 -24.98 20.00 3.89
CA MET A 140 -25.56 20.94 4.85
C MET A 140 -25.61 22.36 4.27
N LYS A 141 -24.52 22.83 3.65
CA LYS A 141 -24.45 24.15 3.01
C LYS A 141 -25.50 24.29 1.90
N ASN A 142 -25.67 23.26 1.06
CA ASN A 142 -26.65 23.27 0.00
C ASN A 142 -28.10 23.31 0.54
N ILE A 143 -28.39 22.58 1.63
CA ILE A 143 -29.70 22.61 2.29
C ILE A 143 -29.99 24.00 2.84
N ILE A 144 -29.02 24.62 3.54
CA ILE A 144 -29.16 25.99 4.09
C ILE A 144 -29.42 26.99 2.95
N THR A 145 -28.62 26.95 1.90
CA THR A 145 -28.79 27.85 0.76
C THR A 145 -30.18 27.69 0.09
N LYS A 146 -30.68 26.45 0.03
CA LYS A 146 -32.03 26.19 -0.50
C LYS A 146 -33.11 26.74 0.43
N ALA A 147 -32.97 26.57 1.75
CA ALA A 147 -33.89 27.10 2.74
C ALA A 147 -33.95 28.65 2.69
N GLU A 148 -32.79 29.32 2.64
CA GLU A 148 -32.69 30.78 2.52
C GLU A 148 -33.44 31.32 1.29
N LYS A 149 -33.36 30.62 0.15
CA LYS A 149 -34.09 31.01 -1.08
C LYS A 149 -35.59 30.81 -1.02
N ASN A 150 -36.12 30.10 -0.05
CA ASN A 150 -37.54 29.72 0.07
C ASN A 150 -38.13 30.18 1.41
N ILE A 151 -37.55 31.18 2.09
CA ILE A 151 -38.03 31.69 3.39
C ILE A 151 -39.43 32.30 3.27
N SER A 152 -39.80 32.83 2.10
CA SER A 152 -41.06 33.49 1.85
C SER A 152 -42.13 32.58 1.23
N THR A 153 -41.88 31.28 1.15
CA THR A 153 -42.83 30.31 0.66
C THR A 153 -43.55 29.65 1.82
#